data_b80873c55a7d940550d3d554cf89a1eb
#
_entry.id   b80873c55a7d940550d3d554cf89a1eb
#
_cell.length_a   1.000
_cell.length_b   1.000
_cell.length_c   1.000
_cell.angle_alpha   90.00
_cell.angle_beta   90.00
_cell.angle_gamma   90.00
#
_symmetry.space_group_name_H-M   'P 1'
#
loop_
_entity.id
_entity.type
_entity.pdbx_description
1 polymer ?
#
loop_
_entity_poly.entity_id
_entity_poly.type
_entity_poly.pdbx_seq_one_letter_code
_entity_poly.pdbx_strand_id
1 'polypeptide(L)'
;MTRIEVLVEESSMEEALRQLLPRIVNGRATWKTINMRNKGRLIKELPKRLRAYRRQIDSGEDLRIIVLVDRDSDDCHALKRRLESIAREAGLITKAATQGQSLFHVVTRIAIEELEAWYMGDIDALKAAFSSLKSVKFPRNFSNPDNGGTWERLHRFLKRNGIYRNSFPKIDAARRIAKHMNPEKNLSRSFQAFRNGVEAFL
;
A
#
# COMPACT_ATOMS: atom_id res chain seq x y z
N MET A 1 9.28 -21.85 2.35
CA MET A 1 8.04 -21.04 2.38
C MET A 1 8.42 -19.61 2.08
N THR A 2 7.81 -19.02 1.10
CA THR A 2 8.10 -17.65 0.67
C THR A 2 7.94 -16.65 1.83
N ARG A 3 8.91 -15.77 2.01
CA ARG A 3 8.88 -14.65 2.96
C ARG A 3 8.75 -13.34 2.21
N ILE A 4 7.70 -12.57 2.51
CA ILE A 4 7.45 -11.27 1.88
C ILE A 4 7.78 -10.15 2.88
N GLU A 5 8.72 -9.27 2.54
CA GLU A 5 8.99 -8.06 3.30
C GLU A 5 8.42 -6.83 2.58
N VAL A 6 7.58 -6.07 3.29
CA VAL A 6 6.90 -4.90 2.75
C VAL A 6 7.47 -3.65 3.41
N LEU A 7 8.25 -2.89 2.65
CA LEU A 7 8.80 -1.60 3.08
C LEU A 7 7.75 -0.52 2.87
N VAL A 8 7.39 0.17 3.94
CA VAL A 8 6.37 1.24 3.93
C VAL A 8 6.95 2.52 4.51
N GLU A 9 6.40 3.65 4.11
CA GLU A 9 6.94 4.94 4.54
C GLU A 9 6.43 5.41 5.91
N GLU A 10 5.20 5.05 6.29
CA GLU A 10 4.60 5.58 7.52
C GLU A 10 3.77 4.56 8.31
N SER A 11 3.43 4.93 9.55
CA SER A 11 2.73 4.05 10.49
C SER A 11 1.29 3.76 10.12
N SER A 12 0.60 4.67 9.42
CA SER A 12 -0.78 4.43 8.96
C SER A 12 -0.81 3.35 7.88
N MET A 13 0.16 3.36 6.97
CA MET A 13 0.32 2.33 5.94
C MET A 13 0.66 0.97 6.55
N GLU A 14 1.58 0.94 7.54
CA GLU A 14 1.88 -0.29 8.29
C GLU A 14 0.65 -0.86 8.98
N GLU A 15 -0.16 -0.01 9.66
CA GLU A 15 -1.37 -0.45 10.34
C GLU A 15 -2.43 -0.97 9.37
N ALA A 16 -2.62 -0.32 8.22
CA ALA A 16 -3.53 -0.80 7.18
C ALA A 16 -3.10 -2.18 6.66
N LEU A 17 -1.82 -2.36 6.38
CA LEU A 17 -1.29 -3.63 5.88
C LEU A 17 -1.36 -4.75 6.90
N ARG A 18 -1.25 -4.45 8.19
CA ARG A 18 -1.46 -5.44 9.27
C ARG A 18 -2.86 -6.06 9.22
N GLN A 19 -3.87 -5.30 8.75
CA GLN A 19 -5.23 -5.79 8.57
C GLN A 19 -5.45 -6.46 7.20
N LEU A 20 -4.75 -6.03 6.15
CA LEU A 20 -4.99 -6.45 4.77
C LEU A 20 -4.17 -7.68 4.36
N LEU A 21 -2.88 -7.71 4.71
CA LEU A 21 -1.97 -8.77 4.27
C LEU A 21 -2.39 -10.18 4.72
N PRO A 22 -2.89 -10.41 5.95
CA PRO A 22 -3.37 -11.75 6.33
C PRO A 22 -4.44 -12.30 5.37
N ARG A 23 -5.32 -11.42 4.87
CA ARG A 23 -6.41 -11.80 3.98
C ARG A 23 -5.96 -11.96 2.53
N ILE A 24 -5.00 -11.16 2.06
CA ILE A 24 -4.44 -11.27 0.71
C ILE A 24 -3.53 -12.49 0.61
N VAL A 25 -2.63 -12.67 1.58
CA VAL A 25 -1.65 -13.77 1.59
C VAL A 25 -2.31 -15.10 1.88
N ASN A 26 -3.33 -15.13 2.74
CA ASN A 26 -4.15 -16.29 3.09
C ASN A 26 -3.31 -17.55 3.42
N GLY A 27 -2.29 -17.41 4.26
CA GLY A 27 -1.42 -18.50 4.71
C GLY A 27 -0.41 -19.03 3.68
N ARG A 28 -0.39 -18.52 2.43
CA ARG A 28 0.50 -19.00 1.35
C ARG A 28 1.96 -18.55 1.48
N ALA A 29 2.21 -17.50 2.28
CA ALA A 29 3.55 -16.97 2.58
C ALA A 29 3.60 -16.39 3.99
N THR A 30 4.79 -16.22 4.54
CA THR A 30 4.99 -15.35 5.70
C THR A 30 5.21 -13.92 5.24
N TRP A 31 4.89 -12.94 6.08
CA TRP A 31 5.08 -11.55 5.72
C TRP A 31 5.50 -10.69 6.93
N LYS A 32 6.17 -9.58 6.64
CA LYS A 32 6.55 -8.58 7.63
C LYS A 32 6.50 -7.20 7.00
N THR A 33 5.92 -6.23 7.71
CA THR A 33 6.01 -4.81 7.35
C THR A 33 7.22 -4.16 8.02
N ILE A 34 7.88 -3.26 7.32
CA ILE A 34 9.02 -2.49 7.82
C ILE A 34 8.74 -1.02 7.58
N ASN A 35 8.43 -0.32 8.66
CA ASN A 35 8.15 1.09 8.64
C ASN A 35 9.44 1.91 8.57
N MET A 36 9.58 2.69 7.52
CA MET A 36 10.75 3.55 7.26
C MET A 36 10.59 4.97 7.80
N ARG A 37 9.45 5.27 8.44
CA ARG A 37 9.06 6.52 9.10
C ARG A 37 8.65 7.66 8.16
N ASN A 38 9.23 7.76 6.96
CA ASN A 38 8.84 8.71 5.92
C ASN A 38 9.49 8.32 4.58
N LYS A 39 8.95 8.86 3.47
CA LYS A 39 9.40 8.61 2.10
C LYS A 39 10.88 8.95 1.88
N GLY A 40 11.34 10.08 2.37
CA GLY A 40 12.74 10.52 2.23
C GLY A 40 13.71 9.51 2.84
N ARG A 41 13.42 9.03 4.05
CA ARG A 41 14.23 8.00 4.71
C ARG A 41 14.13 6.66 3.99
N LEU A 42 12.93 6.27 3.54
CA LEU A 42 12.75 5.05 2.75
C LEU A 42 13.67 5.08 1.54
N ILE A 43 13.58 6.11 0.71
CA ILE A 43 14.39 6.23 -0.51
C ILE A 43 15.89 6.28 -0.21
N LYS A 44 16.30 6.96 0.86
CA LYS A 44 17.71 7.06 1.28
C LYS A 44 18.28 5.70 1.71
N GLU A 45 17.53 4.92 2.48
CA GLU A 45 17.99 3.64 3.03
C GLU A 45 17.75 2.45 2.08
N LEU A 46 16.86 2.60 1.10
CA LEU A 46 16.45 1.53 0.19
C LEU A 46 17.64 0.84 -0.51
N PRO A 47 18.65 1.56 -1.07
CA PRO A 47 19.78 0.92 -1.73
C PRO A 47 20.55 -0.03 -0.82
N LYS A 48 20.78 0.37 0.43
CA LYS A 48 21.48 -0.45 1.43
C LYS A 48 20.68 -1.70 1.80
N ARG A 49 19.37 -1.54 2.01
CA ARG A 49 18.47 -2.65 2.35
C ARG A 49 18.36 -3.66 1.22
N LEU A 50 18.14 -3.19 -0.01
CA LEU A 50 18.00 -4.09 -1.15
C LEU A 50 19.27 -4.87 -1.43
N ARG A 51 20.46 -4.28 -1.26
CA ARG A 51 21.72 -5.03 -1.31
C ARG A 51 21.84 -6.09 -0.20
N ALA A 52 21.32 -5.81 1.01
CA ALA A 52 21.26 -6.82 2.07
C ALA A 52 20.30 -7.96 1.72
N TYR A 53 19.14 -7.67 1.19
CA TYR A 53 18.19 -8.68 0.70
C TYR A 53 18.76 -9.49 -0.47
N ARG A 54 19.50 -8.85 -1.38
CA ARG A 54 20.17 -9.58 -2.45
C ARG A 54 21.07 -10.67 -1.90
N ARG A 55 21.89 -10.36 -0.88
CA ARG A 55 22.75 -11.37 -0.24
C ARG A 55 21.98 -12.52 0.39
N GLN A 56 20.82 -12.24 1.01
CA GLN A 56 19.95 -13.29 1.57
C GLN A 56 19.37 -14.18 0.47
N ILE A 57 18.94 -13.60 -0.63
CA ILE A 57 18.46 -14.36 -1.80
C ILE A 57 19.60 -15.22 -2.40
N ASP A 58 20.80 -14.67 -2.52
CA ASP A 58 21.97 -15.40 -3.01
C ASP A 58 22.39 -16.55 -2.08
N SER A 59 22.10 -16.44 -0.77
CA SER A 59 22.29 -17.54 0.20
C SER A 59 21.17 -18.58 0.20
N GLY A 60 20.19 -18.47 -0.70
CA GLY A 60 19.12 -19.45 -0.89
C GLY A 60 17.81 -19.12 -0.18
N GLU A 61 17.66 -17.93 0.42
CA GLU A 61 16.37 -17.54 1.03
C GLU A 61 15.33 -17.22 -0.06
N ASP A 62 14.14 -17.80 0.07
CA ASP A 62 12.98 -17.45 -0.77
C ASP A 62 12.33 -16.15 -0.26
N LEU A 63 13.02 -15.05 -0.50
CA LEU A 63 12.65 -13.71 -0.06
C LEU A 63 12.09 -12.89 -1.23
N ARG A 64 10.95 -12.24 -0.99
CA ARG A 64 10.27 -11.32 -1.90
C ARG A 64 10.13 -9.95 -1.22
N ILE A 65 10.24 -8.89 -1.97
CA ILE A 65 10.24 -7.53 -1.45
C ILE A 65 9.14 -6.70 -2.12
N ILE A 66 8.35 -6.01 -1.31
CA ILE A 66 7.42 -4.97 -1.79
C ILE A 66 7.92 -3.63 -1.25
N VAL A 67 8.04 -2.65 -2.13
CA VAL A 67 8.26 -1.25 -1.76
C VAL A 67 6.98 -0.49 -2.04
N LEU A 68 6.34 0.03 -1.01
CA LEU A 68 5.09 0.76 -1.10
C LEU A 68 5.26 2.17 -0.54
N VAL A 69 4.92 3.17 -1.34
CA VAL A 69 4.98 4.60 -0.99
C VAL A 69 3.72 5.31 -1.45
N ASP A 70 3.39 6.43 -0.80
CA ASP A 70 2.39 7.36 -1.30
C ASP A 70 2.97 8.20 -2.44
N ARG A 71 2.13 8.59 -3.40
CA ARG A 71 2.57 9.50 -4.47
C ARG A 71 2.84 10.90 -3.92
N ASP A 72 1.96 11.37 -3.03
CA ASP A 72 1.86 12.78 -2.63
C ASP A 72 1.82 13.73 -3.87
N SER A 73 2.75 14.69 -3.91
CA SER A 73 2.92 15.62 -5.04
C SER A 73 3.94 15.15 -6.09
N ASP A 74 4.55 13.97 -5.93
CA ASP A 74 5.56 13.49 -6.85
C ASP A 74 4.97 13.14 -8.23
N ASP A 75 5.79 13.25 -9.29
CA ASP A 75 5.49 12.63 -10.56
C ASP A 75 5.53 11.10 -10.41
N CYS A 76 4.39 10.45 -10.64
CA CYS A 76 4.23 9.01 -10.44
C CYS A 76 5.22 8.18 -11.27
N HIS A 77 5.47 8.59 -12.52
CA HIS A 77 6.39 7.87 -13.40
C HIS A 77 7.85 8.06 -12.99
N ALA A 78 8.22 9.30 -12.61
CA ALA A 78 9.57 9.57 -12.11
C ALA A 78 9.86 8.82 -10.81
N LEU A 79 8.92 8.85 -9.86
CA LEU A 79 9.02 8.10 -8.60
C LEU A 79 9.14 6.58 -8.87
N LYS A 80 8.29 6.06 -9.75
CA LYS A 80 8.35 4.65 -10.16
C LYS A 80 9.70 4.28 -10.76
N ARG A 81 10.19 5.05 -11.75
CA ARG A 81 11.51 4.82 -12.37
C ARG A 81 12.63 4.82 -11.33
N ARG A 82 12.59 5.76 -10.38
CA ARG A 82 13.58 5.85 -9.30
C ARG A 82 13.61 4.60 -8.43
N LEU A 83 12.46 4.12 -7.97
CA LEU A 83 12.37 2.90 -7.15
C LEU A 83 12.85 1.66 -7.92
N GLU A 84 12.47 1.55 -9.19
CA GLU A 84 12.91 0.46 -10.08
C GLU A 84 14.43 0.51 -10.33
N SER A 85 15.03 1.70 -10.52
CA SER A 85 16.49 1.86 -10.72
C SER A 85 17.23 1.40 -9.47
N ILE A 86 16.81 1.83 -8.28
CA ILE A 86 17.42 1.42 -7.01
C ILE A 86 17.41 -0.11 -6.85
N ALA A 87 16.31 -0.75 -7.23
CA ALA A 87 16.22 -2.21 -7.15
C ALA A 87 17.17 -2.91 -8.13
N ARG A 88 17.25 -2.44 -9.37
CA ARG A 88 18.18 -2.96 -10.40
C ARG A 88 19.64 -2.76 -10.01
N GLU A 89 19.99 -1.59 -9.48
CA GLU A 89 21.36 -1.27 -9.01
C GLU A 89 21.77 -2.15 -7.81
N ALA A 90 20.79 -2.67 -7.05
CA ALA A 90 21.02 -3.67 -6.01
C ALA A 90 21.12 -5.12 -6.54
N GLY A 91 21.07 -5.33 -7.86
CA GLY A 91 21.11 -6.65 -8.49
C GLY A 91 19.81 -7.44 -8.39
N LEU A 92 18.68 -6.78 -8.08
CA LEU A 92 17.37 -7.43 -7.93
C LEU A 92 16.52 -7.24 -9.19
N ILE A 93 15.81 -8.30 -9.57
CA ILE A 93 14.88 -8.27 -10.70
C ILE A 93 13.54 -7.73 -10.19
N THR A 94 13.03 -6.68 -10.83
CA THR A 94 11.72 -6.13 -10.50
C THR A 94 10.64 -6.73 -11.40
N LYS A 95 9.39 -6.81 -10.89
CA LYS A 95 8.25 -7.29 -11.69
C LYS A 95 8.07 -6.50 -12.99
N ALA A 96 8.35 -5.20 -12.97
CA ALA A 96 8.23 -4.35 -14.15
C ALA A 96 9.25 -4.67 -15.24
N ALA A 97 10.41 -5.25 -14.88
CA ALA A 97 11.48 -5.59 -15.82
C ALA A 97 11.34 -6.99 -16.46
N THR A 98 10.45 -7.85 -15.94
CA THR A 98 10.39 -9.26 -16.35
C THR A 98 9.62 -9.53 -17.64
N GLN A 99 8.95 -8.54 -18.22
CA GLN A 99 8.13 -8.71 -19.44
C GLN A 99 7.26 -10.01 -19.43
N GLY A 100 6.77 -10.40 -18.25
CA GLY A 100 5.96 -11.60 -18.07
C GLY A 100 6.72 -12.87 -17.64
N GLN A 101 8.04 -12.82 -17.47
CA GLN A 101 8.78 -13.94 -16.88
C GLN A 101 8.42 -14.14 -15.40
N SER A 102 8.44 -15.38 -14.94
CA SER A 102 7.98 -15.76 -13.60
C SER A 102 8.92 -15.37 -12.46
N LEU A 103 10.20 -15.17 -12.73
CA LEU A 103 11.20 -14.90 -11.68
C LEU A 103 11.45 -13.42 -11.49
N PHE A 104 11.00 -12.88 -10.38
CA PHE A 104 11.33 -11.53 -9.91
C PHE A 104 11.38 -11.49 -8.38
N HIS A 105 12.09 -10.51 -7.84
CA HIS A 105 12.35 -10.37 -6.41
C HIS A 105 11.61 -9.18 -5.79
N VAL A 106 11.39 -8.12 -6.58
CA VAL A 106 10.88 -6.84 -6.09
C VAL A 106 9.63 -6.41 -6.84
N VAL A 107 8.64 -5.95 -6.09
CA VAL A 107 7.47 -5.23 -6.60
C VAL A 107 7.49 -3.82 -6.00
N THR A 108 7.53 -2.78 -6.83
CA THR A 108 7.37 -1.41 -6.38
C THR A 108 5.93 -0.96 -6.63
N ARG A 109 5.31 -0.31 -5.64
CA ARG A 109 3.93 0.17 -5.69
C ARG A 109 3.82 1.58 -5.14
N ILE A 110 2.91 2.33 -5.71
CA ILE A 110 2.62 3.70 -5.34
C ILE A 110 1.12 3.81 -5.08
N ALA A 111 0.74 4.23 -3.87
CA ALA A 111 -0.63 4.58 -3.57
C ALA A 111 -0.94 5.96 -4.19
N ILE A 112 -2.04 6.10 -4.88
CA ILE A 112 -2.40 7.29 -5.64
C ILE A 112 -3.53 8.04 -4.92
N GLU A 113 -3.38 9.22 -4.52
CA GLU A 113 -2.17 10.04 -4.19
C GLU A 113 -1.57 9.58 -2.86
N GLU A 114 -2.44 9.05 -1.98
CA GLU A 114 -2.17 8.59 -0.63
C GLU A 114 -3.01 7.33 -0.31
N LEU A 115 -2.67 6.69 0.79
CA LEU A 115 -3.34 5.51 1.33
C LEU A 115 -4.86 5.68 1.46
N GLU A 116 -5.36 6.89 1.71
CA GLU A 116 -6.78 7.20 1.91
C GLU A 116 -7.63 6.93 0.66
N ALA A 117 -7.03 6.90 -0.52
CA ALA A 117 -7.71 6.44 -1.73
C ALA A 117 -8.23 5.00 -1.60
N TRP A 118 -7.46 4.14 -0.91
CA TRP A 118 -7.85 2.76 -0.68
C TRP A 118 -9.10 2.65 0.19
N TYR A 119 -9.23 3.54 1.21
CA TYR A 119 -10.42 3.57 2.07
C TYR A 119 -11.66 4.05 1.33
N MET A 120 -11.52 5.08 0.48
CA MET A 120 -12.61 5.55 -0.36
C MET A 120 -13.04 4.54 -1.42
N GLY A 121 -12.13 3.66 -1.83
CA GLY A 121 -12.40 2.58 -2.77
C GLY A 121 -13.30 1.48 -2.23
N ASP A 122 -13.63 1.51 -0.92
CA ASP A 122 -14.50 0.51 -0.27
C ASP A 122 -15.52 1.21 0.65
N ILE A 123 -16.63 1.61 0.05
CA ILE A 123 -17.73 2.29 0.77
C ILE A 123 -18.32 1.39 1.86
N ASP A 124 -18.40 0.08 1.64
CA ASP A 124 -18.96 -0.85 2.61
C ASP A 124 -18.03 -0.98 3.83
N ALA A 125 -16.73 -0.93 3.63
CA ALA A 125 -15.77 -0.85 4.72
C ALA A 125 -15.95 0.43 5.56
N LEU A 126 -16.17 1.58 4.92
CA LEU A 126 -16.45 2.85 5.61
C LEU A 126 -17.73 2.78 6.45
N LYS A 127 -18.80 2.19 5.91
CA LYS A 127 -20.07 1.98 6.64
C LYS A 127 -19.90 1.01 7.81
N ALA A 128 -19.10 -0.03 7.65
CA ALA A 128 -18.80 -0.99 8.70
C ALA A 128 -17.93 -0.40 9.81
N ALA A 129 -16.96 0.44 9.45
CA ALA A 129 -16.07 1.13 10.39
C ALA A 129 -16.79 2.20 11.22
N PHE A 130 -17.83 2.85 10.63
CA PHE A 130 -18.52 3.98 11.23
C PHE A 130 -20.05 3.82 11.08
N SER A 131 -20.72 3.44 12.16
CA SER A 131 -22.18 3.18 12.16
C SER A 131 -23.01 4.38 11.70
N SER A 132 -22.54 5.61 11.96
CA SER A 132 -23.20 6.86 11.49
C SER A 132 -23.23 7.00 9.97
N LEU A 133 -22.43 6.23 9.22
CA LEU A 133 -22.40 6.27 7.75
C LEU A 133 -23.39 5.29 7.08
N LYS A 134 -24.06 4.41 7.84
CA LYS A 134 -24.92 3.35 7.27
C LYS A 134 -26.01 3.87 6.34
N SER A 135 -26.65 4.98 6.69
CA SER A 135 -27.73 5.62 5.93
C SER A 135 -27.29 6.85 5.12
N VAL A 136 -25.99 7.16 5.12
CA VAL A 136 -25.47 8.35 4.45
C VAL A 136 -25.25 8.07 2.96
N LYS A 137 -25.65 9.05 2.11
CA LYS A 137 -25.33 9.02 0.69
C LYS A 137 -23.89 9.45 0.47
N PHE A 138 -23.11 8.58 -0.16
CA PHE A 138 -21.72 8.87 -0.48
C PHE A 138 -21.58 9.77 -1.72
N PRO A 139 -20.58 10.66 -1.75
CA PRO A 139 -20.31 11.51 -2.90
C PRO A 139 -19.95 10.67 -4.14
N ARG A 140 -20.37 11.13 -5.33
CA ARG A 140 -20.06 10.43 -6.60
C ARG A 140 -18.57 10.25 -6.85
N ASN A 141 -17.73 11.18 -6.37
CA ASN A 141 -16.27 11.09 -6.55
C ASN A 141 -15.59 9.97 -5.76
N PHE A 142 -16.31 9.25 -4.88
CA PHE A 142 -15.83 8.02 -4.25
C PHE A 142 -15.80 6.83 -5.22
N SER A 143 -16.52 6.91 -6.37
CA SER A 143 -16.41 5.91 -7.44
C SER A 143 -15.07 5.98 -8.22
N ASN A 144 -14.32 7.09 -8.08
CA ASN A 144 -12.96 7.23 -8.59
C ASN A 144 -12.03 7.69 -7.45
N PRO A 145 -11.65 6.77 -6.55
CA PRO A 145 -10.91 7.09 -5.33
C PRO A 145 -9.52 7.65 -5.60
N ASP A 146 -8.84 7.21 -6.66
CA ASP A 146 -7.49 7.64 -7.01
C ASP A 146 -7.45 9.01 -7.73
N ASN A 147 -8.52 9.81 -7.69
CA ASN A 147 -8.61 11.10 -8.37
C ASN A 147 -8.35 12.28 -7.43
N GLY A 148 -7.15 12.39 -6.92
CA GLY A 148 -6.62 13.57 -6.22
C GLY A 148 -7.25 13.98 -4.88
N GLY A 149 -6.49 14.67 -4.03
CA GLY A 149 -6.95 15.26 -2.77
C GLY A 149 -7.54 14.23 -1.80
N THR A 150 -6.89 13.09 -1.63
CA THR A 150 -7.50 11.91 -1.04
C THR A 150 -7.80 12.03 0.45
N TRP A 151 -6.82 12.42 1.27
CA TRP A 151 -7.04 12.50 2.71
C TRP A 151 -7.96 13.67 3.09
N GLU A 152 -7.84 14.84 2.44
CA GLU A 152 -8.70 15.98 2.71
C GLU A 152 -10.15 15.69 2.30
N ARG A 153 -10.34 14.99 1.19
CA ARG A 153 -11.65 14.60 0.69
C ARG A 153 -12.33 13.61 1.63
N LEU A 154 -11.61 12.60 2.07
CA LEU A 154 -12.08 11.63 3.05
C LEU A 154 -12.36 12.31 4.39
N HIS A 155 -11.41 13.09 4.92
CA HIS A 155 -11.57 13.79 6.20
C HIS A 155 -12.75 14.75 6.18
N ARG A 156 -12.92 15.55 5.12
CA ARG A 156 -14.06 16.47 4.96
C ARG A 156 -15.39 15.72 4.99
N PHE A 157 -15.48 14.59 4.33
CA PHE A 157 -16.67 13.74 4.35
C PHE A 157 -16.93 13.16 5.75
N LEU A 158 -15.95 12.59 6.41
CA LEU A 158 -16.05 12.03 7.75
C LEU A 158 -16.43 13.11 8.77
N LYS A 159 -15.80 14.28 8.72
CA LYS A 159 -16.06 15.42 9.60
C LYS A 159 -17.51 15.92 9.48
N ARG A 160 -18.05 16.02 8.27
CA ARG A 160 -19.46 16.41 8.03
C ARG A 160 -20.44 15.41 8.64
N ASN A 161 -20.04 14.16 8.80
CA ASN A 161 -20.86 13.10 9.41
C ASN A 161 -20.48 12.85 10.88
N GLY A 162 -19.82 13.82 11.54
CA GLY A 162 -19.54 13.80 12.98
C GLY A 162 -18.33 12.94 13.38
N ILE A 163 -17.57 12.43 12.40
CA ILE A 163 -16.40 11.56 12.61
C ILE A 163 -15.13 12.39 12.45
N TYR A 164 -14.19 12.27 13.39
CA TYR A 164 -12.90 12.98 13.36
C TYR A 164 -13.03 14.50 13.19
N ARG A 165 -13.83 15.14 14.04
CA ARG A 165 -14.21 16.56 13.92
C ARG A 165 -13.03 17.53 13.96
N ASN A 166 -11.98 17.23 14.75
CA ASN A 166 -10.87 18.16 15.00
C ASN A 166 -9.67 17.88 14.10
N SER A 167 -9.27 16.62 13.93
CA SER A 167 -8.11 16.19 13.14
C SER A 167 -8.41 14.85 12.49
N PHE A 168 -7.60 14.47 11.49
CA PHE A 168 -7.68 13.15 10.86
C PHE A 168 -6.61 12.22 11.47
N PRO A 169 -6.98 11.32 12.39
CA PRO A 169 -6.03 10.42 13.03
C PRO A 169 -5.71 9.25 12.09
N LYS A 170 -4.73 9.42 11.19
CA LYS A 170 -4.39 8.48 10.12
C LYS A 170 -4.26 7.02 10.60
N ILE A 171 -3.58 6.78 11.73
CA ILE A 171 -3.38 5.42 12.29
C ILE A 171 -4.70 4.80 12.77
N ASP A 172 -5.54 5.58 13.48
CA ASP A 172 -6.84 5.08 13.94
C ASP A 172 -7.78 4.82 12.75
N ALA A 173 -7.78 5.70 11.77
CA ALA A 173 -8.54 5.52 10.53
C ALA A 173 -8.10 4.24 9.80
N ALA A 174 -6.79 4.02 9.67
CA ALA A 174 -6.21 2.81 9.08
C ALA A 174 -6.72 1.54 9.80
N ARG A 175 -6.59 1.52 11.13
CA ARG A 175 -7.02 0.39 11.96
C ARG A 175 -8.51 0.11 11.83
N ARG A 176 -9.34 1.14 11.87
CA ARG A 176 -10.80 0.99 11.85
C ARG A 176 -11.34 0.61 10.50
N ILE A 177 -10.80 1.18 9.42
CA ILE A 177 -11.34 0.97 8.07
C ILE A 177 -10.76 -0.29 7.44
N ALA A 178 -9.43 -0.47 7.49
CA ALA A 178 -8.76 -1.54 6.75
C ALA A 178 -9.20 -2.95 7.19
N LYS A 179 -9.60 -3.15 8.45
CA LYS A 179 -10.12 -4.45 8.92
C LYS A 179 -11.42 -4.87 8.22
N HIS A 180 -12.19 -3.92 7.68
CA HIS A 180 -13.46 -4.18 6.99
C HIS A 180 -13.33 -4.14 5.47
N MET A 181 -12.21 -3.64 4.92
CA MET A 181 -12.01 -3.57 3.47
C MET A 181 -12.07 -4.97 2.85
N ASN A 182 -12.71 -5.06 1.70
CA ASN A 182 -12.69 -6.27 0.88
C ASN A 182 -11.63 -6.13 -0.21
N PRO A 183 -10.51 -6.90 -0.15
CA PRO A 183 -9.44 -6.81 -1.14
C PRO A 183 -9.90 -7.07 -2.59
N GLU A 184 -10.96 -7.85 -2.77
CA GLU A 184 -11.49 -8.23 -4.09
C GLU A 184 -12.35 -7.12 -4.72
N LYS A 185 -13.08 -6.36 -3.88
CA LYS A 185 -14.11 -5.41 -4.33
C LYS A 185 -13.66 -3.95 -4.29
N ASN A 186 -12.47 -3.67 -3.80
CA ASN A 186 -11.97 -2.31 -3.67
C ASN A 186 -11.80 -1.65 -5.05
N LEU A 187 -12.36 -0.44 -5.23
CA LEU A 187 -12.36 0.29 -6.50
C LEU A 187 -11.07 1.07 -6.77
N SER A 188 -10.19 1.24 -5.78
CA SER A 188 -8.90 1.90 -5.99
C SER A 188 -8.00 1.07 -6.90
N ARG A 189 -7.60 1.63 -8.04
CA ARG A 189 -6.68 0.98 -8.98
C ARG A 189 -5.29 0.79 -8.37
N SER A 190 -4.85 1.76 -7.55
CA SER A 190 -3.57 1.66 -6.86
C SER A 190 -3.57 0.54 -5.82
N PHE A 191 -4.70 0.35 -5.11
CA PHE A 191 -4.88 -0.80 -4.22
C PHE A 191 -4.88 -2.12 -4.99
N GLN A 192 -5.63 -2.23 -6.09
CA GLN A 192 -5.64 -3.44 -6.89
C GLN A 192 -4.26 -3.76 -7.48
N ALA A 193 -3.50 -2.74 -7.89
CA ALA A 193 -2.12 -2.92 -8.33
C ALA A 193 -1.23 -3.45 -7.19
N PHE A 194 -1.42 -2.95 -5.95
CA PHE A 194 -0.71 -3.47 -4.77
C PHE A 194 -1.09 -4.93 -4.51
N ARG A 195 -2.39 -5.25 -4.41
CA ARG A 195 -2.90 -6.60 -4.22
C ARG A 195 -2.32 -7.58 -5.25
N ASN A 196 -2.44 -7.25 -6.55
CA ASN A 196 -1.90 -8.07 -7.63
C ASN A 196 -0.36 -8.21 -7.56
N GLY A 197 0.31 -7.24 -6.94
CA GLY A 197 1.73 -7.30 -6.65
C GLY A 197 2.07 -8.33 -5.59
N VAL A 198 1.27 -8.40 -4.51
CA VAL A 198 1.40 -9.42 -3.45
C VAL A 198 1.10 -10.81 -4.02
N GLU A 199 -0.03 -10.95 -4.72
CA GLU A 199 -0.48 -12.22 -5.28
C GLU A 199 0.51 -12.81 -6.30
N ALA A 200 1.23 -11.98 -7.02
CA ALA A 200 2.24 -12.44 -7.97
C ALA A 200 3.45 -13.12 -7.30
N PHE A 201 3.58 -13.06 -5.98
CA PHE A 201 4.58 -13.78 -5.20
C PHE A 201 4.07 -15.11 -4.61
N LEU A 202 2.79 -15.38 -4.72
CA LEU A 202 2.08 -16.50 -4.10
C LEU A 202 1.80 -17.62 -5.09
#